data_f7b1a7c7b133a3bbe626d7ef76a68bb0
#
_entry.id   f7b1a7c7b133a3bbe626d7ef76a68bb0
#
_cell.length_a   1.000
_cell.length_b   1.000
_cell.length_c   1.000
_cell.angle_alpha   90.00
_cell.angle_beta   90.00
_cell.angle_gamma   90.00
#
_symmetry.space_group_name_H-M   'P 1'
#
loop_
_entity.id
_entity.type
_entity.pdbx_description
1 polymer ?
#
loop_
_entity_poly.entity_id
_entity_poly.type
_entity_poly.pdbx_seq_one_letter_code
_entity_poly.pdbx_strand_id
1 'polypeptide(L)'
;PDARKLPIVSFEEMLEMSASGAKVLQLRSVEYARNYDIPIHCRSSFETGPGTLVVSENETMERPLVTAVAHSDQEARVTLAGVKNEPGMAGRIFTALAEANVNVDVIIQNEPVSTEHGADLSFTVARDDLAQAVEAIEATGQSSDEILTDERIGKVSIVGAGMRSHPGVAAQVFRVLGEEKINIEMISTSPIKISCVISSDRVADAVVVEHDERALWSLSAHETRSVPRDFVRIFAMYASLRARHGALR
;
A
#
# COMPACT_ATOMS: atom_id res chain seq x y z
N PRO A 1 -12.58 12.81 -7.28
CA PRO A 1 -13.00 14.17 -7.31
C PRO A 1 -13.27 14.79 -5.96
N ASP A 2 -13.69 14.09 -4.91
CA ASP A 2 -14.02 14.69 -3.61
C ASP A 2 -12.99 14.41 -2.51
N ALA A 3 -11.69 14.50 -2.84
CA ALA A 3 -10.61 14.27 -1.90
C ALA A 3 -10.63 15.26 -0.71
N ARG A 4 -10.53 14.83 0.58
CA ARG A 4 -10.64 15.66 1.80
C ARG A 4 -9.26 15.95 2.34
N LYS A 5 -9.03 17.15 2.73
CA LYS A 5 -7.84 17.50 3.47
C LYS A 5 -7.93 16.90 4.88
N LEU A 6 -6.94 16.12 5.25
CA LEU A 6 -6.78 15.64 6.63
C LEU A 6 -6.10 16.73 7.45
N PRO A 7 -6.70 17.22 8.55
CA PRO A 7 -6.06 18.23 9.38
C PRO A 7 -4.89 17.65 10.18
N ILE A 8 -5.01 16.42 10.63
CA ILE A 8 -4.02 15.69 11.43
C ILE A 8 -3.94 14.25 10.93
N VAL A 9 -2.73 13.69 10.90
CA VAL A 9 -2.43 12.30 10.54
C VAL A 9 -1.38 11.78 11.52
N SER A 10 -1.47 10.54 11.96
CA SER A 10 -0.43 9.93 12.78
C SER A 10 0.82 9.61 11.96
N PHE A 11 1.99 9.54 12.62
CA PHE A 11 3.22 9.11 11.94
C PHE A 11 3.07 7.71 11.36
N GLU A 12 2.39 6.79 12.04
CA GLU A 12 2.17 5.43 11.59
C GLU A 12 1.36 5.39 10.28
N GLU A 13 0.25 6.12 10.21
CA GLU A 13 -0.55 6.21 9.00
C GLU A 13 0.22 6.88 7.85
N MET A 14 0.96 7.97 8.15
CA MET A 14 1.76 8.66 7.13
C MET A 14 2.90 7.77 6.60
N LEU A 15 3.53 6.94 7.43
CA LEU A 15 4.52 5.95 7.02
C LEU A 15 3.92 4.92 6.07
N GLU A 16 2.76 4.34 6.44
CA GLU A 16 2.07 3.38 5.58
C GLU A 16 1.63 4.01 4.25
N MET A 17 1.10 5.22 4.27
CA MET A 17 0.75 5.94 3.04
C MET A 17 1.97 6.19 2.16
N SER A 18 3.09 6.65 2.74
CA SER A 18 4.32 6.94 1.99
C SER A 18 4.93 5.67 1.39
N ALA A 19 4.92 4.57 2.14
CA ALA A 19 5.39 3.26 1.67
C ALA A 19 4.47 2.66 0.59
N SER A 20 3.18 3.02 0.59
CA SER A 20 2.19 2.50 -0.34
C SER A 20 2.01 3.35 -1.62
N GLY A 21 2.86 4.36 -1.83
CA GLY A 21 2.87 5.16 -3.06
C GLY A 21 2.32 6.58 -2.93
N ALA A 22 1.88 7.02 -1.75
CA ALA A 22 1.50 8.40 -1.51
C ALA A 22 2.74 9.31 -1.47
N LYS A 23 3.07 9.92 -2.61
CA LYS A 23 4.29 10.71 -2.81
C LYS A 23 4.21 12.14 -2.23
N VAL A 24 3.49 12.34 -1.12
CA VAL A 24 3.36 13.66 -0.47
C VAL A 24 4.58 13.95 0.40
N LEU A 25 5.00 12.98 1.20
CA LEU A 25 6.20 13.04 2.02
C LEU A 25 7.11 11.84 1.69
N GLN A 26 8.40 12.06 1.80
CA GLN A 26 9.39 10.99 1.68
C GLN A 26 9.34 10.11 2.93
N LEU A 27 9.30 8.79 2.75
CA LEU A 27 9.23 7.80 3.83
C LEU A 27 10.31 8.05 4.90
N ARG A 28 11.56 8.19 4.50
CA ARG A 28 12.69 8.47 5.41
C ARG A 28 12.54 9.74 6.22
N SER A 29 11.91 10.79 5.65
CA SER A 29 11.67 12.03 6.37
C SER A 29 10.65 11.85 7.49
N VAL A 30 9.62 11.03 7.23
CA VAL A 30 8.59 10.69 8.22
C VAL A 30 9.17 9.79 9.32
N GLU A 31 9.98 8.80 8.94
CA GLU A 31 10.70 7.92 9.90
C GLU A 31 11.57 8.73 10.85
N TYR A 32 12.36 9.64 10.29
CA TYR A 32 13.25 10.50 11.07
C TYR A 32 12.45 11.38 12.04
N ALA A 33 11.41 12.05 11.54
CA ALA A 33 10.56 12.90 12.35
C ALA A 33 9.88 12.12 13.49
N ARG A 34 9.38 10.90 13.21
CA ARG A 34 8.81 10.01 14.23
C ARG A 34 9.83 9.64 15.30
N ASN A 35 11.05 9.26 14.91
CA ASN A 35 12.07 8.79 15.85
C ASN A 35 12.51 9.89 16.83
N TYR A 36 12.40 11.15 16.44
CA TYR A 36 12.73 12.30 17.27
C TYR A 36 11.51 13.06 17.79
N ASP A 37 10.30 12.53 17.56
CA ASP A 37 9.02 13.15 17.93
C ASP A 37 8.90 14.61 17.45
N ILE A 38 9.34 14.86 16.21
CA ILE A 38 9.30 16.17 15.58
C ILE A 38 8.04 16.29 14.71
N PRO A 39 7.04 17.10 15.06
CA PRO A 39 5.86 17.29 14.23
C PRO A 39 6.21 17.80 12.83
N ILE A 40 5.61 17.20 11.79
CA ILE A 40 5.73 17.70 10.42
C ILE A 40 4.49 18.52 10.09
N HIS A 41 4.68 19.75 9.64
CA HIS A 41 3.60 20.59 9.16
C HIS A 41 3.64 20.69 7.62
N CYS A 42 2.80 19.90 6.95
CA CYS A 42 2.71 19.88 5.49
C CYS A 42 1.75 20.96 5.00
N ARG A 43 2.23 21.91 4.20
CA ARG A 43 1.47 23.04 3.67
C ARG A 43 1.68 23.21 2.17
N SER A 44 0.70 23.79 1.48
CA SER A 44 0.85 24.26 0.10
C SER A 44 1.84 25.41 0.05
N SER A 45 2.71 25.43 -0.97
CA SER A 45 3.59 26.58 -1.27
C SER A 45 2.83 27.71 -1.97
N PHE A 46 1.63 27.46 -2.45
CA PHE A 46 0.84 28.36 -3.31
C PHE A 46 -0.34 28.98 -2.60
N GLU A 47 -0.78 28.41 -1.46
CA GLU A 47 -1.98 28.82 -0.73
C GLU A 47 -1.69 29.00 0.76
N THR A 48 -2.42 29.92 1.40
CA THR A 48 -2.28 30.23 2.84
C THR A 48 -3.15 29.33 3.74
N GLY A 49 -3.47 28.12 3.31
CA GLY A 49 -4.29 27.18 4.08
C GLY A 49 -3.59 26.63 5.34
N PRO A 50 -4.35 26.10 6.32
CA PRO A 50 -3.80 25.59 7.59
C PRO A 50 -2.90 24.35 7.43
N GLY A 51 -2.91 23.67 6.27
CA GLY A 51 -2.09 22.48 6.04
C GLY A 51 -2.53 21.24 6.82
N THR A 52 -1.64 20.23 6.91
CA THR A 52 -1.81 18.97 7.62
C THR A 52 -0.68 18.80 8.62
N LEU A 53 -1.00 18.45 9.85
CA LEU A 53 0.00 18.08 10.86
C LEU A 53 0.18 16.56 10.88
N VAL A 54 1.45 16.11 10.85
CA VAL A 54 1.82 14.72 11.09
C VAL A 54 2.49 14.65 12.46
N VAL A 55 1.90 13.89 13.36
CA VAL A 55 2.25 13.86 14.79
C VAL A 55 2.18 12.44 15.36
N SER A 56 2.70 12.25 16.56
CA SER A 56 2.49 11.01 17.31
C SER A 56 1.02 10.79 17.62
N GLU A 57 0.57 9.55 17.57
CA GLU A 57 -0.80 9.17 17.92
C GLU A 57 -1.08 9.51 19.39
N ASN A 58 -2.19 10.19 19.66
CA ASN A 58 -2.64 10.47 21.01
C ASN A 58 -4.11 10.03 21.20
N GLU A 59 -4.54 9.90 22.47
CA GLU A 59 -5.87 9.40 22.83
C GLU A 59 -7.02 10.31 22.37
N THR A 60 -6.73 11.58 22.06
CA THR A 60 -7.75 12.57 21.66
C THR A 60 -7.92 12.68 20.14
N MET A 61 -7.10 11.96 19.35
CA MET A 61 -7.27 11.94 17.90
C MET A 61 -8.51 11.12 17.54
N GLU A 62 -9.40 11.72 16.76
CA GLU A 62 -10.42 10.94 16.06
C GLU A 62 -9.73 9.96 15.13
N ARG A 63 -10.10 8.68 15.23
CA ARG A 63 -9.57 7.60 14.40
C ARG A 63 -10.61 7.25 13.34
N PRO A 64 -10.55 7.83 12.15
CA PRO A 64 -11.39 7.38 11.06
C PRO A 64 -11.07 5.91 10.77
N LEU A 65 -12.09 5.17 10.37
CA LEU A 65 -11.93 3.76 10.02
C LEU A 65 -10.90 3.62 8.89
N VAL A 66 -11.08 4.44 7.85
CA VAL A 66 -10.15 4.60 6.72
C VAL A 66 -9.68 6.05 6.67
N THR A 67 -8.39 6.25 6.65
CA THR A 67 -7.74 7.57 6.57
C THR A 67 -7.35 7.91 5.14
N ALA A 68 -6.89 6.91 4.38
CA ALA A 68 -6.45 7.12 3.00
C ALA A 68 -6.52 5.84 2.18
N VAL A 69 -6.62 6.03 0.86
CA VAL A 69 -6.35 5.03 -0.17
C VAL A 69 -5.09 5.45 -0.91
N ALA A 70 -4.06 4.63 -0.88
CA ALA A 70 -2.80 4.84 -1.60
C ALA A 70 -2.62 3.74 -2.66
N HIS A 71 -1.85 4.03 -3.71
CA HIS A 71 -1.59 3.06 -4.76
C HIS A 71 -0.19 3.19 -5.33
N SER A 72 0.29 2.09 -5.90
CA SER A 72 1.51 2.02 -6.70
C SER A 72 1.23 1.21 -7.97
N ASP A 73 1.66 1.72 -9.11
CA ASP A 73 1.64 1.05 -10.42
C ASP A 73 3.04 0.62 -10.87
N GLN A 74 4.04 0.77 -10.00
CA GLN A 74 5.46 0.48 -10.27
C GLN A 74 5.93 -0.78 -9.54
N GLU A 75 5.06 -1.76 -9.42
CA GLU A 75 5.34 -3.04 -8.77
C GLU A 75 5.56 -4.14 -9.82
N ALA A 76 6.37 -5.12 -9.46
CA ALA A 76 6.50 -6.40 -10.15
C ALA A 76 6.43 -7.54 -9.14
N ARG A 77 5.83 -8.65 -9.55
CA ARG A 77 5.77 -9.88 -8.75
C ARG A 77 6.84 -10.85 -9.22
N VAL A 78 7.50 -11.48 -8.26
CA VAL A 78 8.35 -12.65 -8.45
C VAL A 78 7.72 -13.82 -7.71
N THR A 79 7.58 -14.96 -8.38
CA THR A 79 7.11 -16.20 -7.77
C THR A 79 8.14 -17.29 -8.02
N LEU A 80 8.65 -17.85 -6.95
CA LEU A 80 9.48 -19.06 -6.97
C LEU A 80 8.55 -20.26 -6.77
N ALA A 81 8.30 -21.00 -7.83
CA ALA A 81 7.45 -22.17 -7.77
C ALA A 81 8.25 -23.40 -7.32
N GLY A 82 7.64 -24.24 -6.51
CA GLY A 82 8.21 -25.52 -6.10
C GLY A 82 9.49 -25.42 -5.27
N VAL A 83 9.65 -24.35 -4.47
CA VAL A 83 10.84 -24.19 -3.62
C VAL A 83 10.81 -25.23 -2.51
N LYS A 84 11.96 -25.88 -2.26
CA LYS A 84 12.09 -26.84 -1.18
C LYS A 84 11.80 -26.19 0.17
N ASN A 85 10.70 -26.62 0.80
CA ASN A 85 10.26 -26.08 2.09
C ASN A 85 11.11 -26.62 3.23
N GLU A 86 12.24 -25.98 3.51
CA GLU A 86 13.17 -26.33 4.57
C GLU A 86 13.55 -25.11 5.42
N PRO A 87 13.89 -25.31 6.71
CA PRO A 87 14.32 -24.22 7.55
C PRO A 87 15.48 -23.43 6.96
N GLY A 88 15.34 -22.09 6.92
CA GLY A 88 16.36 -21.17 6.39
C GLY A 88 16.24 -20.87 4.89
N MET A 89 15.34 -21.50 4.14
CA MET A 89 15.14 -21.24 2.72
C MET A 89 14.82 -19.75 2.47
N ALA A 90 13.77 -19.23 3.09
CA ALA A 90 13.41 -17.82 2.97
C ALA A 90 14.57 -16.89 3.39
N GLY A 91 15.28 -17.24 4.47
CA GLY A 91 16.46 -16.48 4.90
C GLY A 91 17.52 -16.33 3.82
N ARG A 92 17.86 -17.39 3.11
CA ARG A 92 18.85 -17.35 2.00
C ARG A 92 18.40 -16.45 0.87
N ILE A 93 17.14 -16.58 0.43
CA ILE A 93 16.58 -15.80 -0.68
C ILE A 93 16.55 -14.30 -0.32
N PHE A 94 15.97 -13.95 0.83
CA PHE A 94 15.83 -12.54 1.22
C PHE A 94 17.15 -11.89 1.64
N THR A 95 18.15 -12.67 2.12
CA THR A 95 19.50 -12.14 2.32
C THR A 95 20.15 -11.76 1.00
N ALA A 96 20.05 -12.60 -0.03
CA ALA A 96 20.61 -12.27 -1.35
C ALA A 96 19.96 -11.04 -1.96
N LEU A 97 18.63 -10.88 -1.83
CA LEU A 97 17.91 -9.68 -2.27
C LEU A 97 18.38 -8.43 -1.50
N ALA A 98 18.57 -8.53 -0.18
CA ALA A 98 19.07 -7.43 0.64
C ALA A 98 20.52 -7.03 0.27
N GLU A 99 21.40 -7.99 0.04
CA GLU A 99 22.77 -7.76 -0.45
C GLU A 99 22.80 -7.10 -1.84
N ALA A 100 21.83 -7.42 -2.68
CA ALA A 100 21.59 -6.77 -3.96
C ALA A 100 20.87 -5.41 -3.82
N ASN A 101 20.59 -4.92 -2.58
CA ASN A 101 19.86 -3.68 -2.32
C ASN A 101 18.46 -3.64 -2.93
N VAL A 102 17.80 -4.79 -3.07
CA VAL A 102 16.42 -4.91 -3.55
C VAL A 102 15.46 -4.90 -2.36
N ASN A 103 14.53 -3.95 -2.34
CA ASN A 103 13.46 -3.91 -1.35
C ASN A 103 12.31 -4.81 -1.75
N VAL A 104 11.81 -5.57 -0.77
CA VAL A 104 10.65 -6.46 -0.92
C VAL A 104 9.51 -5.94 -0.07
N ASP A 105 8.27 -5.94 -0.59
CA ASP A 105 7.11 -5.45 0.16
C ASP A 105 6.17 -6.61 0.56
N VAL A 106 5.30 -7.08 -0.32
CA VAL A 106 4.37 -8.17 -0.01
C VAL A 106 5.09 -9.51 -0.14
N ILE A 107 5.03 -10.34 0.89
CA ILE A 107 5.60 -11.71 0.86
C ILE A 107 4.49 -12.69 1.20
N ILE A 108 4.28 -13.69 0.33
CA ILE A 108 3.33 -14.78 0.53
C ILE A 108 4.04 -16.09 0.28
N GLN A 109 4.04 -16.96 1.28
CA GLN A 109 4.49 -18.34 1.16
C GLN A 109 3.31 -19.27 1.36
N ASN A 110 3.07 -20.14 0.39
CA ASN A 110 2.04 -21.16 0.49
C ASN A 110 2.69 -22.51 0.82
N GLU A 111 2.13 -23.18 1.82
CA GLU A 111 2.52 -24.54 2.13
C GLU A 111 2.02 -25.47 1.00
N PRO A 112 2.85 -26.41 0.50
CA PRO A 112 2.43 -27.29 -0.58
C PRO A 112 1.25 -28.18 -0.15
N VAL A 113 0.29 -28.33 -1.05
CA VAL A 113 -0.88 -29.21 -0.84
C VAL A 113 -0.48 -30.70 -0.86
N SER A 114 0.65 -31.02 -1.49
CA SER A 114 1.20 -32.38 -1.50
C SER A 114 2.70 -32.35 -1.19
N THR A 115 3.21 -33.44 -0.61
CA THR A 115 4.64 -33.57 -0.28
C THR A 115 5.55 -33.74 -1.51
N GLU A 116 4.99 -33.90 -2.69
CA GLU A 116 5.73 -34.06 -3.95
C GLU A 116 6.10 -32.73 -4.61
N HIS A 117 5.41 -31.65 -4.23
CA HIS A 117 5.67 -30.30 -4.75
C HIS A 117 6.20 -29.41 -3.63
N GLY A 118 7.18 -28.58 -3.96
CA GLY A 118 7.72 -27.59 -3.03
C GLY A 118 6.70 -26.49 -2.70
N ALA A 119 7.08 -25.59 -1.80
CA ALA A 119 6.29 -24.41 -1.50
C ALA A 119 6.39 -23.37 -2.61
N ASP A 120 5.34 -22.60 -2.83
CA ASP A 120 5.42 -21.40 -3.66
C ASP A 120 5.71 -20.20 -2.78
N LEU A 121 6.73 -19.44 -3.16
CA LEU A 121 7.10 -18.19 -2.51
C LEU A 121 6.92 -17.04 -3.50
N SER A 122 5.94 -16.19 -3.24
CA SER A 122 5.65 -15.00 -4.05
C SER A 122 5.96 -13.74 -3.26
N PHE A 123 6.53 -12.74 -3.93
CA PHE A 123 6.75 -11.42 -3.32
C PHE A 123 6.74 -10.33 -4.39
N THR A 124 6.61 -9.08 -3.94
CA THR A 124 6.66 -7.91 -4.83
C THR A 124 7.93 -7.11 -4.60
N VAL A 125 8.44 -6.55 -5.69
CA VAL A 125 9.59 -5.64 -5.74
C VAL A 125 9.21 -4.42 -6.58
N ALA A 126 9.99 -3.34 -6.51
CA ALA A 126 9.87 -2.27 -7.48
C ALA A 126 10.15 -2.81 -8.88
N ARG A 127 9.37 -2.37 -9.89
CA ARG A 127 9.54 -2.84 -11.27
C ARG A 127 10.96 -2.63 -11.79
N ASP A 128 11.59 -1.52 -11.43
CA ASP A 128 12.94 -1.20 -11.84
C ASP A 128 13.99 -2.16 -11.23
N ASP A 129 13.68 -2.79 -10.11
CA ASP A 129 14.57 -3.73 -9.40
C ASP A 129 14.36 -5.19 -9.83
N LEU A 130 13.37 -5.49 -10.72
CA LEU A 130 12.99 -6.86 -11.07
C LEU A 130 14.15 -7.69 -11.62
N ALA A 131 14.90 -7.13 -12.58
CA ALA A 131 16.01 -7.86 -13.20
C ALA A 131 17.10 -8.20 -12.16
N GLN A 132 17.42 -7.25 -11.29
CA GLN A 132 18.40 -7.43 -10.23
C GLN A 132 17.92 -8.44 -9.16
N ALA A 133 16.61 -8.44 -8.87
CA ALA A 133 16.01 -9.42 -7.98
C ALA A 133 16.15 -10.85 -8.51
N VAL A 134 15.84 -11.07 -9.80
CA VAL A 134 15.95 -12.37 -10.44
C VAL A 134 17.41 -12.86 -10.45
N GLU A 135 18.37 -12.00 -10.84
CA GLU A 135 19.79 -12.32 -10.83
C GLU A 135 20.29 -12.71 -9.42
N ALA A 136 19.88 -11.96 -8.40
CA ALA A 136 20.26 -12.25 -7.02
C ALA A 136 19.71 -13.61 -6.54
N ILE A 137 18.48 -13.97 -6.93
CA ILE A 137 17.88 -15.25 -6.58
C ILE A 137 18.61 -16.41 -7.28
N GLU A 138 18.85 -16.28 -8.58
CA GLU A 138 19.57 -17.30 -9.36
C GLU A 138 20.97 -17.56 -8.78
N ALA A 139 21.66 -16.51 -8.34
CA ALA A 139 22.97 -16.61 -7.70
C ALA A 139 22.97 -17.41 -6.38
N THR A 140 21.83 -17.53 -5.71
CA THR A 140 21.73 -18.36 -4.48
C THR A 140 21.87 -19.86 -4.75
N GLY A 141 21.64 -20.29 -5.98
CA GLY A 141 21.55 -21.71 -6.34
C GLY A 141 20.41 -22.45 -5.67
N GLN A 142 19.42 -21.71 -5.13
CA GLN A 142 18.25 -22.30 -4.50
C GLN A 142 17.42 -23.05 -5.55
N SER A 143 17.16 -24.32 -5.27
CA SER A 143 16.33 -25.15 -6.14
C SER A 143 14.89 -24.66 -6.12
N SER A 144 14.38 -24.31 -7.27
CA SER A 144 12.96 -24.07 -7.57
C SER A 144 12.63 -24.71 -8.90
N ASP A 145 11.37 -25.04 -9.11
CA ASP A 145 10.93 -25.59 -10.40
C ASP A 145 10.96 -24.50 -11.48
N GLU A 146 10.55 -23.28 -11.10
CA GLU A 146 10.49 -22.15 -12.02
C GLU A 146 10.52 -20.82 -11.28
N ILE A 147 11.09 -19.77 -11.90
CA ILE A 147 10.99 -18.38 -11.49
C ILE A 147 10.04 -17.67 -12.44
N LEU A 148 8.86 -17.30 -11.94
CA LEU A 148 7.84 -16.59 -12.70
C LEU A 148 7.87 -15.11 -12.32
N THR A 149 7.73 -14.23 -13.31
CA THR A 149 7.68 -12.78 -13.11
C THR A 149 6.45 -12.18 -13.75
N ASP A 150 5.86 -11.16 -13.12
CA ASP A 150 4.76 -10.38 -13.70
C ASP A 150 4.94 -8.90 -13.39
N GLU A 151 5.09 -8.09 -14.44
CA GLU A 151 5.21 -6.63 -14.37
C GLU A 151 3.87 -5.90 -14.55
N ARG A 152 2.79 -6.64 -14.82
CA ARG A 152 1.45 -6.08 -15.07
C ARG A 152 0.60 -6.04 -13.81
N ILE A 153 1.23 -5.88 -12.68
CA ILE A 153 0.56 -5.72 -11.40
C ILE A 153 0.65 -4.29 -10.88
N GLY A 154 -0.27 -3.96 -10.01
CA GLY A 154 -0.24 -2.76 -9.20
C GLY A 154 -0.80 -3.06 -7.82
N LYS A 155 -0.55 -2.17 -6.88
CA LYS A 155 -0.97 -2.32 -5.49
C LYS A 155 -1.89 -1.18 -5.10
N VAL A 156 -3.02 -1.50 -4.50
CA VAL A 156 -3.93 -0.56 -3.84
C VAL A 156 -3.96 -0.86 -2.36
N SER A 157 -3.78 0.16 -1.54
CA SER A 157 -3.66 0.03 -0.09
C SER A 157 -4.62 0.98 0.62
N ILE A 158 -5.42 0.43 1.51
CA ILE A 158 -6.30 1.18 2.40
C ILE A 158 -5.58 1.31 3.74
N VAL A 159 -5.46 2.53 4.22
CA VAL A 159 -4.78 2.86 5.49
C VAL A 159 -5.76 3.51 6.45
N GLY A 160 -5.75 3.09 7.71
CA GLY A 160 -6.55 3.70 8.76
C GLY A 160 -6.36 3.04 10.12
N ALA A 161 -6.05 3.82 11.13
CA ALA A 161 -5.83 3.33 12.49
C ALA A 161 -7.11 2.74 13.12
N GLY A 162 -8.30 3.18 12.69
CA GLY A 162 -9.60 2.68 13.16
C GLY A 162 -9.88 1.22 12.76
N MET A 163 -9.20 0.68 11.77
CA MET A 163 -9.38 -0.71 11.33
C MET A 163 -9.03 -1.74 12.41
N ARG A 164 -8.14 -1.39 13.36
CA ARG A 164 -7.75 -2.27 14.48
C ARG A 164 -8.93 -2.79 15.31
N SER A 165 -9.98 -1.99 15.47
CA SER A 165 -11.11 -2.28 16.34
C SER A 165 -12.41 -2.60 15.60
N HIS A 166 -12.39 -2.62 14.26
CA HIS A 166 -13.60 -2.80 13.46
C HIS A 166 -13.46 -4.03 12.53
N PRO A 167 -14.03 -5.17 12.94
CA PRO A 167 -14.09 -6.33 12.06
C PRO A 167 -15.00 -6.02 10.85
N GLY A 168 -14.65 -6.58 9.69
CA GLY A 168 -15.46 -6.46 8.48
C GLY A 168 -14.93 -5.46 7.44
N VAL A 169 -13.96 -4.60 7.76
CA VAL A 169 -13.35 -3.68 6.77
C VAL A 169 -12.78 -4.46 5.59
N ALA A 170 -11.99 -5.49 5.85
CA ALA A 170 -11.43 -6.34 4.79
C ALA A 170 -12.52 -6.96 3.90
N ALA A 171 -13.59 -7.48 4.52
CA ALA A 171 -14.69 -8.05 3.76
C ALA A 171 -15.37 -7.02 2.85
N GLN A 172 -15.50 -5.79 3.32
CA GLN A 172 -16.09 -4.69 2.54
C GLN A 172 -15.19 -4.28 1.37
N VAL A 173 -13.87 -4.14 1.60
CA VAL A 173 -12.88 -3.88 0.56
C VAL A 173 -12.97 -4.95 -0.55
N PHE A 174 -12.94 -6.22 -0.17
CA PHE A 174 -12.98 -7.31 -1.14
C PHE A 174 -14.33 -7.40 -1.87
N ARG A 175 -15.44 -7.07 -1.20
CA ARG A 175 -16.76 -7.00 -1.82
C ARG A 175 -16.81 -5.94 -2.91
N VAL A 176 -16.33 -4.73 -2.60
CA VAL A 176 -16.34 -3.60 -3.54
C VAL A 176 -15.49 -3.91 -4.79
N LEU A 177 -14.28 -4.45 -4.60
CA LEU A 177 -13.45 -4.87 -5.72
C LEU A 177 -14.13 -5.97 -6.56
N GLY A 178 -14.82 -6.91 -5.90
CA GLY A 178 -15.55 -7.98 -6.58
C GLY A 178 -16.77 -7.48 -7.38
N GLU A 179 -17.53 -6.52 -6.86
CA GLU A 179 -18.66 -5.89 -7.56
C GLU A 179 -18.19 -5.19 -8.84
N GLU A 180 -17.01 -4.58 -8.81
CA GLU A 180 -16.37 -3.95 -9.97
C GLU A 180 -15.60 -4.95 -10.86
N LYS A 181 -15.67 -6.23 -10.57
CA LYS A 181 -14.98 -7.30 -11.30
C LYS A 181 -13.46 -7.11 -11.36
N ILE A 182 -12.89 -6.57 -10.28
CA ILE A 182 -11.45 -6.43 -10.09
C ILE A 182 -10.96 -7.68 -9.36
N ASN A 183 -10.14 -8.48 -10.03
CA ASN A 183 -9.55 -9.67 -9.41
C ASN A 183 -8.40 -9.27 -8.49
N ILE A 184 -8.33 -9.93 -7.33
CA ILE A 184 -7.26 -9.74 -6.36
C ILE A 184 -6.28 -10.91 -6.52
N GLU A 185 -5.02 -10.60 -6.78
CA GLU A 185 -3.96 -11.60 -7.00
C GLU A 185 -3.21 -11.94 -5.71
N MET A 186 -2.96 -10.92 -4.87
CA MET A 186 -2.32 -11.09 -3.57
C MET A 186 -2.97 -10.15 -2.54
N ILE A 187 -2.94 -10.55 -1.28
CA ILE A 187 -3.45 -9.75 -0.16
C ILE A 187 -2.38 -9.70 0.93
N SER A 188 -2.14 -8.50 1.45
CA SER A 188 -1.32 -8.29 2.65
C SER A 188 -2.07 -7.40 3.63
N THR A 189 -2.03 -7.74 4.90
CA THR A 189 -2.72 -6.97 5.94
C THR A 189 -1.81 -6.67 7.11
N SER A 190 -1.97 -5.49 7.68
CA SER A 190 -1.45 -5.10 8.98
C SER A 190 -2.59 -4.54 9.85
N PRO A 191 -2.38 -4.22 11.13
CA PRO A 191 -3.42 -3.63 11.96
C PRO A 191 -4.02 -2.31 11.43
N ILE A 192 -3.30 -1.60 10.57
CA ILE A 192 -3.70 -0.29 10.04
C ILE A 192 -3.64 -0.21 8.50
N LYS A 193 -3.39 -1.33 7.81
CA LYS A 193 -3.30 -1.36 6.35
C LYS A 193 -3.87 -2.66 5.78
N ILE A 194 -4.60 -2.56 4.68
CA ILE A 194 -4.99 -3.66 3.81
C ILE A 194 -4.47 -3.33 2.42
N SER A 195 -3.61 -4.19 1.87
CA SER A 195 -3.08 -4.04 0.51
C SER A 195 -3.58 -5.16 -0.38
N CYS A 196 -4.10 -4.80 -1.55
CA CYS A 196 -4.51 -5.70 -2.60
C CYS A 196 -3.58 -5.49 -3.81
N VAL A 197 -2.93 -6.56 -4.26
CA VAL A 197 -2.25 -6.60 -5.54
C VAL A 197 -3.26 -7.02 -6.59
N ILE A 198 -3.37 -6.24 -7.64
CA ILE A 198 -4.34 -6.37 -8.73
C ILE A 198 -3.65 -6.11 -10.06
N SER A 199 -4.33 -6.36 -11.18
CA SER A 199 -3.81 -5.98 -12.50
C SER A 199 -3.59 -4.46 -12.59
N SER A 200 -2.45 -4.04 -13.17
CA SER A 200 -2.02 -2.62 -13.20
C SER A 200 -2.97 -1.71 -13.99
N ASP A 201 -3.67 -2.24 -15.00
CA ASP A 201 -4.69 -1.51 -15.77
C ASP A 201 -5.97 -1.22 -14.97
N ARG A 202 -6.19 -1.90 -13.83
CA ARG A 202 -7.37 -1.73 -12.98
C ARG A 202 -7.11 -0.91 -11.72
N VAL A 203 -5.86 -0.45 -11.50
CA VAL A 203 -5.49 0.33 -10.30
C VAL A 203 -6.30 1.62 -10.17
N ALA A 204 -6.47 2.35 -11.27
CA ALA A 204 -7.23 3.60 -11.25
C ALA A 204 -8.71 3.38 -10.88
N ASP A 205 -9.32 2.33 -11.40
CA ASP A 205 -10.71 1.97 -11.09
C ASP A 205 -10.85 1.57 -9.62
N ALA A 206 -9.95 0.72 -9.11
CA ALA A 206 -9.94 0.28 -7.73
C ALA A 206 -9.81 1.46 -6.75
N VAL A 207 -8.95 2.42 -7.03
CA VAL A 207 -8.79 3.63 -6.19
C VAL A 207 -10.07 4.45 -6.15
N VAL A 208 -10.76 4.62 -7.28
CA VAL A 208 -12.03 5.38 -7.33
C VAL A 208 -13.11 4.67 -6.51
N VAL A 209 -13.28 3.38 -6.72
CA VAL A 209 -14.33 2.58 -6.06
C VAL A 209 -14.11 2.51 -4.56
N GLU A 210 -12.90 2.26 -4.12
CA GLU A 210 -12.57 2.21 -2.70
C GLU A 210 -12.68 3.59 -2.02
N HIS A 211 -12.43 4.65 -2.77
CA HIS A 211 -12.61 6.02 -2.29
C HIS A 211 -14.09 6.43 -2.21
N ASP A 212 -14.94 5.98 -3.15
CA ASP A 212 -16.35 6.37 -3.23
C ASP A 212 -17.25 5.55 -2.28
N GLU A 213 -16.77 4.42 -1.74
CA GLU A 213 -17.54 3.57 -0.82
C GLU A 213 -17.75 4.26 0.53
N ARG A 214 -18.88 4.95 0.64
CA ARG A 214 -19.28 5.69 1.87
C ARG A 214 -19.31 4.83 3.12
N ALA A 215 -19.51 3.53 2.99
CA ALA A 215 -19.57 2.62 4.13
C ALA A 215 -18.20 2.41 4.78
N LEU A 216 -17.09 2.47 4.01
CA LEU A 216 -15.73 2.44 4.56
C LEU A 216 -15.41 3.69 5.40
N TRP A 217 -16.03 4.83 5.07
CA TRP A 217 -15.81 6.11 5.75
C TRP A 217 -16.84 6.40 6.85
N SER A 218 -18.00 5.69 6.87
CA SER A 218 -19.15 6.02 7.71
C SER A 218 -19.26 5.21 9.00
N LEU A 219 -18.44 4.19 9.22
CA LEU A 219 -18.51 3.38 10.43
C LEU A 219 -18.01 4.10 11.71
N SER A 220 -17.53 5.32 11.60
CA SER A 220 -17.25 6.19 12.76
C SER A 220 -18.44 7.03 13.20
N ALA A 221 -19.61 6.93 12.55
CA ALA A 221 -20.77 7.75 12.80
C ALA A 221 -21.86 7.03 13.60
N HIS A 222 -21.55 6.56 14.80
CA HIS A 222 -22.49 6.71 15.90
C HIS A 222 -22.19 8.06 16.55
N GLU A 223 -23.11 9.00 16.33
CA GLU A 223 -23.08 10.39 16.80
C GLU A 223 -22.16 11.34 16.01
N THR A 224 -22.72 11.97 14.96
CA THR A 224 -22.73 13.44 14.98
C THR A 224 -23.63 13.99 13.88
N ARG A 225 -24.63 14.73 14.28
CA ARG A 225 -25.32 15.73 13.48
C ARG A 225 -24.31 16.79 13.04
N SER A 226 -24.35 17.13 11.75
CA SER A 226 -23.78 18.34 11.14
C SER A 226 -22.27 18.55 11.23
N VAL A 227 -21.55 18.06 10.23
CA VAL A 227 -20.24 18.62 9.83
C VAL A 227 -20.36 19.14 8.40
N PRO A 228 -19.86 20.35 8.11
CA PRO A 228 -19.98 20.98 6.79
C PRO A 228 -19.23 20.20 5.70
N ARG A 229 -19.74 20.30 4.46
CA ARG A 229 -19.32 19.58 3.25
C ARG A 229 -17.93 19.96 2.68
N ASP A 230 -16.99 20.49 3.44
CA ASP A 230 -15.78 21.14 2.91
C ASP A 230 -14.46 20.43 3.24
N PHE A 231 -14.43 19.10 3.26
CA PHE A 231 -13.21 18.39 3.66
C PHE A 231 -12.83 17.27 2.70
N VAL A 232 -12.18 17.54 1.55
CA VAL A 232 -11.37 16.51 0.83
C VAL A 232 -10.49 17.06 -0.27
N ARG A 233 -9.20 17.29 -0.06
CA ARG A 233 -8.21 17.53 -1.14
C ARG A 233 -6.77 17.33 -0.70
N ILE A 234 -6.25 16.11 -0.70
CA ILE A 234 -4.79 15.91 -0.70
C ILE A 234 -4.32 14.99 -1.84
N PHE A 235 -5.14 14.07 -2.32
CA PHE A 235 -4.73 13.08 -3.32
C PHE A 235 -5.04 13.42 -4.79
N ALA A 236 -6.00 14.28 -5.09
CA ALA A 236 -6.38 14.61 -6.46
C ALA A 236 -5.43 15.59 -7.19
N MET A 237 -4.51 16.24 -6.48
CA MET A 237 -3.66 17.28 -7.09
C MET A 237 -2.52 16.73 -7.95
N TYR A 238 -2.08 15.48 -7.73
CA TYR A 238 -0.98 14.88 -8.50
C TYR A 238 -1.44 14.18 -9.80
N ALA A 239 -2.65 13.63 -9.82
CA ALA A 239 -3.22 13.00 -11.02
C ALA A 239 -3.59 14.07 -12.08
N SER A 240 -4.05 15.25 -11.67
CA SER A 240 -4.42 16.33 -12.60
C SER A 240 -3.24 17.07 -13.23
N LEU A 241 -2.07 17.06 -12.60
CA LEU A 241 -0.86 17.66 -13.15
C LEU A 241 -0.23 16.80 -14.26
N ARG A 242 -0.31 15.46 -14.17
CA ARG A 242 0.17 14.57 -15.23
C ARG A 242 -0.71 14.61 -16.49
N ALA A 243 -2.04 14.75 -16.33
CA ALA A 243 -2.96 14.86 -17.46
C ALA A 243 -2.80 16.16 -18.27
N ARG A 244 -2.30 17.23 -17.65
CA ARG A 244 -2.05 18.51 -18.32
C ARG A 244 -0.67 18.64 -18.97
N HIS A 245 0.30 17.81 -18.60
CA HIS A 245 1.67 17.85 -19.18
C HIS A 245 1.90 16.77 -20.24
N GLY A 246 0.98 15.82 -20.44
CA GLY A 246 1.03 14.82 -21.52
C GLY A 246 0.47 15.28 -22.87
N ALA A 247 -0.04 16.51 -22.97
CA ALA A 247 -0.63 17.07 -24.20
C ALA A 247 0.27 18.08 -24.95
N LEU A 248 1.55 18.15 -24.58
CA LEU A 248 2.55 18.98 -25.28
C LEU A 248 3.82 18.17 -25.51
N ARG A 249 3.74 17.23 -26.46
CA ARG A 249 4.82 16.79 -27.37
C ARG A 249 4.22 16.15 -28.59
#